data_8229425198603b853af9c6a8db1e375f
#
_entry.id   8229425198603b853af9c6a8db1e375f
#
_cell.length_a   1.000
_cell.length_b   1.000
_cell.length_c   1.000
_cell.angle_alpha   90.00
_cell.angle_beta   90.00
_cell.angle_gamma   90.00
#
_symmetry.space_group_name_H-M   'P 1'
#
loop_
_entity.id
_entity.type
_entity.pdbx_description
1 polymer ?
#
loop_
_entity_poly.entity_id
_entity_poly.type
_entity_poly.pdbx_seq_one_letter_code
_entity_poly.pdbx_strand_id
1 'polypeptide(L)'
;EFVADQKEYTAALLVESKKVKLVNKTVGEFYKELLVYFRDSGNEGNRLVYKYSYNSLRDFTSSNLEIPFSSIDVAWLKRYESWLVGKKCKGTTLSVLFRTLRSAFNRAIEAKIVNKKYYPFEEYKISKFDTSTRKRALSKEDMMKIITTETINATFIREFARDVFTFAYLSGGISLVDMANLTSYNVYRGRLRYHRQKTHGAINFKLCEQAKEIIEKYASYQKEAGYL
;
A
#
# COMPACT_ATOMS: atom_id res chain seq x y z
N GLU A 1 -0.77 2.39 -42.79
CA GLU A 1 -0.07 1.16 -43.24
C GLU A 1 -0.80 0.46 -44.40
N PHE A 2 -2.11 0.27 -44.30
CA PHE A 2 -2.89 -0.45 -45.32
C PHE A 2 -3.03 0.31 -46.66
N VAL A 3 -3.01 1.64 -46.64
CA VAL A 3 -3.17 2.48 -47.88
C VAL A 3 -1.94 2.42 -48.76
N ALA A 4 -0.75 2.08 -48.20
CA ALA A 4 0.50 2.05 -48.94
C ALA A 4 0.63 0.79 -49.85
N ASP A 5 -0.11 -0.30 -49.57
CA ASP A 5 0.03 -1.60 -50.21
C ASP A 5 -0.94 -1.89 -51.36
N GLN A 6 -1.76 -0.92 -51.79
CA GLN A 6 -2.75 -1.04 -52.85
C GLN A 6 -3.67 -2.30 -52.78
N LYS A 7 -3.97 -2.79 -51.60
CA LYS A 7 -4.87 -3.93 -51.40
C LYS A 7 -6.33 -3.47 -51.31
N GLU A 8 -7.27 -4.18 -51.95
CA GLU A 8 -8.69 -3.95 -51.74
C GLU A 8 -9.11 -4.25 -50.31
N TYR A 9 -9.61 -3.25 -49.64
CA TYR A 9 -10.07 -3.35 -48.24
C TYR A 9 -11.60 -3.35 -48.21
N THR A 10 -12.16 -4.42 -47.64
CA THR A 10 -13.58 -4.42 -47.30
C THR A 10 -13.77 -3.75 -45.92
N ALA A 11 -14.96 -3.13 -45.72
CA ALA A 11 -15.30 -2.54 -44.40
C ALA A 11 -15.13 -3.55 -43.26
N ALA A 12 -15.36 -4.85 -43.49
CA ALA A 12 -15.15 -5.94 -42.55
C ALA A 12 -13.67 -6.09 -42.14
N LEU A 13 -12.74 -6.03 -43.13
CA LEU A 13 -11.30 -6.10 -42.88
C LEU A 13 -10.78 -4.89 -42.07
N LEU A 14 -11.32 -3.69 -42.33
CA LEU A 14 -10.99 -2.48 -41.56
C LEU A 14 -11.54 -2.53 -40.14
N VAL A 15 -12.71 -3.10 -39.93
CA VAL A 15 -13.29 -3.31 -38.60
C VAL A 15 -12.49 -4.39 -37.86
N GLU A 16 -12.03 -5.44 -38.53
CA GLU A 16 -11.24 -6.50 -37.94
C GLU A 16 -9.83 -6.04 -37.56
N SER A 17 -9.18 -5.21 -38.37
CA SER A 17 -7.89 -4.58 -38.08
C SER A 17 -7.92 -3.62 -36.89
N LYS A 18 -9.09 -3.05 -36.57
CA LYS A 18 -9.34 -2.16 -35.41
C LYS A 18 -9.69 -2.95 -34.13
N LYS A 19 -9.92 -4.25 -34.23
CA LYS A 19 -10.14 -5.09 -33.01
C LYS A 19 -8.84 -5.16 -32.21
N VAL A 20 -8.84 -4.59 -31.05
CA VAL A 20 -7.73 -4.73 -30.09
C VAL A 20 -7.59 -6.22 -29.78
N LYS A 21 -6.46 -6.84 -30.15
CA LYS A 21 -6.18 -8.22 -29.76
C LYS A 21 -6.03 -8.25 -28.23
N LEU A 22 -6.99 -8.88 -27.56
CA LEU A 22 -6.95 -9.07 -26.12
C LEU A 22 -6.01 -10.23 -25.78
N VAL A 23 -5.25 -10.05 -24.70
CA VAL A 23 -4.44 -11.11 -24.11
C VAL A 23 -5.36 -11.98 -23.26
N ASN A 24 -5.42 -13.29 -23.55
CA ASN A 24 -6.27 -14.19 -22.78
C ASN A 24 -5.60 -14.53 -21.45
N LYS A 25 -6.03 -13.87 -20.37
CA LYS A 25 -5.57 -14.11 -19.00
C LYS A 25 -6.74 -14.06 -18.02
N THR A 26 -6.69 -14.96 -17.06
CA THR A 26 -7.65 -15.00 -15.95
C THR A 26 -7.30 -13.97 -14.86
N VAL A 27 -8.27 -13.69 -14.00
CA VAL A 27 -8.06 -12.83 -12.83
C VAL A 27 -6.95 -13.40 -11.94
N GLY A 28 -6.95 -14.72 -11.71
CA GLY A 28 -5.96 -15.40 -10.88
C GLY A 28 -4.54 -15.28 -11.40
N GLU A 29 -4.35 -15.54 -12.71
CA GLU A 29 -3.05 -15.42 -13.39
C GLU A 29 -2.52 -13.99 -13.31
N PHE A 30 -3.35 -13.02 -13.63
CA PHE A 30 -2.94 -11.62 -13.62
C PHE A 30 -2.58 -11.11 -12.21
N TYR A 31 -3.33 -11.50 -11.18
CA TYR A 31 -2.96 -11.19 -9.81
C TYR A 31 -1.61 -11.80 -9.40
N LYS A 32 -1.31 -13.03 -9.81
CA LYS A 32 0.00 -13.65 -9.56
C LYS A 32 1.13 -12.87 -10.23
N GLU A 33 0.94 -12.41 -11.46
CA GLU A 33 1.91 -11.54 -12.16
C GLU A 33 2.12 -10.22 -11.43
N LEU A 34 1.05 -9.57 -10.96
CA LEU A 34 1.16 -8.34 -10.17
C LEU A 34 1.91 -8.55 -8.86
N LEU A 35 1.73 -9.70 -8.18
CA LEU A 35 2.49 -10.03 -6.99
C LEU A 35 3.99 -10.18 -7.27
N VAL A 36 4.35 -10.82 -8.39
CA VAL A 36 5.75 -10.91 -8.84
C VAL A 36 6.29 -9.52 -9.18
N TYR A 37 5.57 -8.73 -9.97
CA TYR A 37 5.95 -7.37 -10.33
C TYR A 37 6.24 -6.48 -9.11
N PHE A 38 5.36 -6.50 -8.09
CA PHE A 38 5.57 -5.70 -6.87
C PHE A 38 6.73 -6.22 -6.02
N ARG A 39 6.98 -7.54 -6.00
CA ARG A 39 8.16 -8.10 -5.34
C ARG A 39 9.45 -7.62 -6.00
N ASP A 40 9.53 -7.74 -7.32
CA ASP A 40 10.73 -7.45 -8.09
C ASP A 40 11.03 -5.94 -8.16
N SER A 41 9.98 -5.10 -8.05
CA SER A 41 10.11 -3.64 -7.90
C SER A 41 10.39 -3.17 -6.46
N GLY A 42 10.55 -4.07 -5.48
CA GLY A 42 10.78 -3.73 -4.08
C GLY A 42 9.58 -3.08 -3.37
N ASN A 43 8.40 -3.07 -4.01
CA ASN A 43 7.20 -2.44 -3.45
C ASN A 43 6.40 -3.41 -2.59
N GLU A 44 6.99 -3.80 -1.46
CA GLU A 44 6.44 -4.80 -0.54
C GLU A 44 5.07 -4.40 0.03
N GLY A 45 4.86 -3.11 0.29
CA GLY A 45 3.57 -2.60 0.78
C GLY A 45 2.43 -2.91 -0.19
N ASN A 46 2.61 -2.62 -1.48
CA ASN A 46 1.62 -2.97 -2.50
C ASN A 46 1.51 -4.48 -2.69
N ARG A 47 2.61 -5.20 -2.68
CA ARG A 47 2.61 -6.67 -2.77
C ARG A 47 1.69 -7.29 -1.73
N LEU A 48 1.80 -6.87 -0.47
CA LEU A 48 0.95 -7.36 0.63
C LEU A 48 -0.52 -7.01 0.40
N VAL A 49 -0.85 -5.78 0.02
CA VAL A 49 -2.23 -5.36 -0.25
C VAL A 49 -2.85 -6.20 -1.37
N TYR A 50 -2.11 -6.41 -2.47
CA TYR A 50 -2.58 -7.26 -3.57
C TYR A 50 -2.69 -8.74 -3.17
N LYS A 51 -1.77 -9.24 -2.33
CA LYS A 51 -1.85 -10.60 -1.78
C LYS A 51 -3.11 -10.79 -0.94
N TYR A 52 -3.44 -9.84 -0.07
CA TYR A 52 -4.68 -9.90 0.73
C TYR A 52 -5.92 -9.83 -0.16
N SER A 53 -5.92 -8.98 -1.19
CA SER A 53 -7.00 -8.91 -2.17
C SER A 53 -7.16 -10.23 -2.93
N TYR A 54 -6.07 -10.80 -3.42
CA TYR A 54 -6.05 -12.11 -4.09
C TYR A 54 -6.64 -13.22 -3.21
N ASN A 55 -6.19 -13.32 -1.96
CA ASN A 55 -6.68 -14.33 -1.03
C ASN A 55 -8.19 -14.15 -0.77
N SER A 56 -8.64 -12.92 -0.56
CA SER A 56 -10.06 -12.63 -0.35
C SER A 56 -10.93 -13.01 -1.56
N LEU A 57 -10.46 -12.72 -2.77
CA LEU A 57 -11.14 -13.11 -4.01
C LEU A 57 -11.17 -14.62 -4.18
N ARG A 58 -10.06 -15.30 -3.92
CA ARG A 58 -9.94 -16.76 -3.98
C ARG A 58 -10.92 -17.42 -3.00
N ASP A 59 -11.00 -16.93 -1.77
CA ASP A 59 -11.91 -17.45 -0.76
C ASP A 59 -13.37 -17.24 -1.16
N PHE A 60 -13.72 -16.07 -1.74
CA PHE A 60 -15.06 -15.78 -2.23
C PHE A 60 -15.47 -16.70 -3.39
N THR A 61 -14.53 -17.02 -4.28
CA THR A 61 -14.80 -17.88 -5.45
C THR A 61 -14.55 -19.36 -5.21
N SER A 62 -14.41 -19.80 -3.96
CA SER A 62 -14.10 -21.18 -3.59
C SER A 62 -12.85 -21.71 -4.32
N SER A 63 -11.80 -20.89 -4.37
CA SER A 63 -10.51 -21.14 -5.03
C SER A 63 -10.53 -21.12 -6.57
N ASN A 64 -11.66 -20.80 -7.20
CA ASN A 64 -11.77 -20.68 -8.65
C ASN A 64 -11.60 -19.23 -9.12
N LEU A 65 -10.36 -18.75 -9.30
CA LEU A 65 -10.03 -17.47 -9.91
C LEU A 65 -9.67 -17.57 -11.40
N GLU A 66 -9.93 -18.69 -12.03
CA GLU A 66 -9.78 -18.88 -13.49
C GLU A 66 -10.95 -18.28 -14.28
N ILE A 67 -11.43 -17.14 -13.81
CA ILE A 67 -12.49 -16.35 -14.44
C ILE A 67 -11.88 -15.19 -15.21
N PRO A 68 -12.46 -14.79 -16.36
CA PRO A 68 -12.02 -13.60 -17.07
C PRO A 68 -12.45 -12.33 -16.31
N PHE A 69 -11.71 -11.23 -16.48
CA PHE A 69 -12.11 -9.93 -15.91
C PHE A 69 -13.49 -9.46 -16.41
N SER A 70 -13.90 -9.84 -17.60
CA SER A 70 -15.21 -9.49 -18.17
C SER A 70 -16.39 -10.11 -17.41
N SER A 71 -16.19 -11.13 -16.58
CA SER A 71 -17.23 -11.72 -15.74
C SER A 71 -17.41 -10.97 -14.41
N ILE A 72 -16.51 -10.02 -14.09
CA ILE A 72 -16.63 -9.17 -12.91
C ILE A 72 -17.52 -7.96 -13.29
N ASP A 73 -18.81 -8.14 -13.22
CA ASP A 73 -19.81 -7.10 -13.42
C ASP A 73 -20.30 -6.47 -12.10
N VAL A 74 -21.23 -5.54 -12.17
CA VAL A 74 -21.82 -4.89 -10.98
C VAL A 74 -22.53 -5.88 -10.07
N ALA A 75 -23.20 -6.89 -10.64
CA ALA A 75 -23.89 -7.93 -9.87
C ALA A 75 -22.88 -8.81 -9.12
N TRP A 76 -21.77 -9.16 -9.77
CA TRP A 76 -20.68 -9.89 -9.15
C TRP A 76 -20.08 -9.10 -7.98
N LEU A 77 -19.81 -7.78 -8.16
CA LEU A 77 -19.29 -6.92 -7.10
C LEU A 77 -20.25 -6.83 -5.91
N LYS A 78 -21.58 -6.76 -6.15
CA LYS A 78 -22.58 -6.77 -5.07
C LYS A 78 -22.60 -8.10 -4.31
N ARG A 79 -22.45 -9.25 -4.98
CA ARG A 79 -22.33 -10.55 -4.30
C ARG A 79 -21.06 -10.63 -3.45
N TYR A 80 -19.93 -10.15 -3.96
CA TYR A 80 -18.68 -10.09 -3.21
C TYR A 80 -18.81 -9.18 -1.98
N GLU A 81 -19.44 -8.01 -2.12
CA GLU A 81 -19.74 -7.11 -1.00
C GLU A 81 -20.59 -7.82 0.07
N SER A 82 -21.69 -8.44 -0.32
CA SER A 82 -22.59 -9.16 0.61
C SER A 82 -21.85 -10.27 1.36
N TRP A 83 -20.98 -11.00 0.68
CA TRP A 83 -20.17 -12.04 1.30
C TRP A 83 -19.15 -11.45 2.32
N LEU A 84 -18.49 -10.33 2.02
CA LEU A 84 -17.61 -9.64 2.97
C LEU A 84 -18.36 -9.09 4.18
N VAL A 85 -19.55 -8.54 3.96
CA VAL A 85 -20.44 -8.07 5.06
C VAL A 85 -20.85 -9.26 5.94
N GLY A 86 -21.21 -10.39 5.35
CA GLY A 86 -21.50 -11.64 6.07
C GLY A 86 -20.32 -12.13 6.92
N LYS A 87 -19.08 -11.89 6.49
CA LYS A 87 -17.85 -12.10 7.27
C LYS A 87 -17.58 -11.02 8.32
N LYS A 88 -18.49 -10.08 8.53
CA LYS A 88 -18.36 -8.95 9.47
C LYS A 88 -17.14 -8.06 9.19
N CYS A 89 -16.71 -7.93 7.92
CA CYS A 89 -15.64 -7.04 7.53
C CYS A 89 -16.06 -5.57 7.73
N LYS A 90 -15.13 -4.74 8.23
CA LYS A 90 -15.37 -3.31 8.42
C LYS A 90 -15.36 -2.57 7.06
N GLY A 91 -16.04 -1.42 6.97
CA GLY A 91 -16.08 -0.58 5.77
C GLY A 91 -14.69 -0.18 5.27
N THR A 92 -13.73 0.06 6.18
CA THR A 92 -12.31 0.28 5.82
C THR A 92 -11.71 -0.89 5.06
N THR A 93 -11.99 -2.14 5.47
CA THR A 93 -11.52 -3.36 4.80
C THR A 93 -12.16 -3.51 3.43
N LEU A 94 -13.50 -3.33 3.33
CA LEU A 94 -14.21 -3.33 2.05
C LEU A 94 -13.60 -2.30 1.11
N SER A 95 -13.43 -1.06 1.57
CA SER A 95 -12.83 0.01 0.76
C SER A 95 -11.45 -0.35 0.21
N VAL A 96 -10.57 -0.97 1.02
CA VAL A 96 -9.25 -1.40 0.57
C VAL A 96 -9.36 -2.50 -0.48
N LEU A 97 -10.14 -3.56 -0.23
CA LEU A 97 -10.30 -4.69 -1.16
C LEU A 97 -10.87 -4.25 -2.51
N PHE A 98 -11.93 -3.43 -2.50
CA PHE A 98 -12.54 -2.92 -3.74
C PHE A 98 -11.65 -1.93 -4.49
N ARG A 99 -10.89 -1.07 -3.79
CA ARG A 99 -9.90 -0.19 -4.45
C ARG A 99 -8.78 -0.99 -5.09
N THR A 100 -8.33 -2.05 -4.44
CA THR A 100 -7.29 -2.93 -4.99
C THR A 100 -7.80 -3.68 -6.21
N LEU A 101 -9.01 -4.23 -6.16
CA LEU A 101 -9.64 -4.88 -7.32
C LEU A 101 -9.84 -3.91 -8.47
N ARG A 102 -10.29 -2.66 -8.20
CA ARG A 102 -10.39 -1.61 -9.21
C ARG A 102 -9.04 -1.29 -9.84
N SER A 103 -7.98 -1.20 -9.03
CA SER A 103 -6.62 -0.96 -9.54
C SER A 103 -6.14 -2.12 -10.41
N ALA A 104 -6.39 -3.36 -10.01
CA ALA A 104 -6.08 -4.54 -10.83
C ALA A 104 -6.85 -4.53 -12.16
N PHE A 105 -8.13 -4.16 -12.13
CA PHE A 105 -8.96 -4.05 -13.33
C PHE A 105 -8.44 -2.97 -14.30
N ASN A 106 -8.06 -1.80 -13.79
CA ASN A 106 -7.47 -0.74 -14.61
C ASN A 106 -6.17 -1.20 -15.29
N ARG A 107 -5.30 -1.87 -14.53
CA ARG A 107 -4.06 -2.46 -15.08
C ARG A 107 -4.34 -3.56 -16.10
N ALA A 108 -5.40 -4.33 -15.93
CA ALA A 108 -5.84 -5.34 -16.91
C ALA A 108 -6.34 -4.70 -18.22
N ILE A 109 -6.99 -3.52 -18.14
CA ILE A 109 -7.37 -2.74 -19.33
C ILE A 109 -6.12 -2.22 -20.04
N GLU A 110 -5.18 -1.63 -19.32
CA GLU A 110 -3.90 -1.11 -19.86
C GLU A 110 -3.09 -2.23 -20.53
N ALA A 111 -3.07 -3.42 -19.93
CA ALA A 111 -2.43 -4.61 -20.46
C ALA A 111 -3.22 -5.31 -21.58
N LYS A 112 -4.35 -4.76 -22.03
CA LYS A 112 -5.23 -5.32 -23.07
C LYS A 112 -5.75 -6.73 -22.74
N ILE A 113 -5.93 -7.05 -21.46
CA ILE A 113 -6.52 -8.31 -20.98
C ILE A 113 -8.05 -8.24 -21.03
N VAL A 114 -8.61 -7.06 -20.77
CA VAL A 114 -10.05 -6.81 -20.80
C VAL A 114 -10.36 -5.49 -21.51
N ASN A 115 -11.49 -5.44 -22.20
CA ASN A 115 -11.95 -4.21 -22.83
C ASN A 115 -12.61 -3.29 -21.79
N LYS A 116 -12.37 -1.97 -21.90
CA LYS A 116 -12.94 -0.95 -21.01
C LYS A 116 -14.47 -1.00 -20.91
N LYS A 117 -15.18 -1.48 -21.95
CA LYS A 117 -16.64 -1.63 -21.94
C LYS A 117 -17.17 -2.55 -20.82
N TYR A 118 -16.32 -3.42 -20.27
CA TYR A 118 -16.65 -4.31 -19.15
C TYR A 118 -16.30 -3.71 -17.79
N TYR A 119 -15.89 -2.45 -17.72
CA TYR A 119 -15.45 -1.82 -16.47
C TYR A 119 -16.63 -1.53 -15.53
N PRO A 120 -16.75 -2.25 -14.39
CA PRO A 120 -17.96 -2.16 -13.56
C PRO A 120 -17.93 -0.98 -12.58
N PHE A 121 -16.76 -0.35 -12.35
CA PHE A 121 -16.60 0.69 -11.33
C PHE A 121 -17.06 2.08 -11.77
N GLU A 122 -17.56 2.26 -12.98
CA GLU A 122 -18.30 3.47 -13.37
C GLU A 122 -19.64 3.53 -12.64
N GLU A 123 -20.33 2.39 -12.51
CA GLU A 123 -21.61 2.28 -11.81
C GLU A 123 -21.42 1.94 -10.32
N TYR A 124 -20.51 1.01 -10.00
CA TYR A 124 -20.28 0.58 -8.64
C TYR A 124 -19.35 1.54 -7.90
N LYS A 125 -19.92 2.36 -7.02
CA LYS A 125 -19.18 3.39 -6.27
C LYS A 125 -18.57 2.83 -4.98
N ILE A 126 -17.24 2.91 -4.86
CA ILE A 126 -16.49 2.48 -3.65
C ILE A 126 -16.63 3.50 -2.51
N SER A 127 -16.91 4.77 -2.84
CA SER A 127 -17.08 5.86 -1.86
C SER A 127 -18.23 5.65 -0.87
N LYS A 128 -19.14 4.71 -1.16
CA LYS A 128 -20.25 4.36 -0.24
C LYS A 128 -19.80 3.67 1.04
N PHE A 129 -18.59 3.10 1.08
CA PHE A 129 -18.09 2.44 2.27
C PHE A 129 -17.68 3.43 3.33
N ASP A 130 -18.22 3.28 4.54
CA ASP A 130 -17.77 4.08 5.68
C ASP A 130 -16.34 3.69 6.05
N THR A 131 -15.45 4.65 5.89
CA THR A 131 -14.02 4.52 6.24
C THR A 131 -13.65 5.38 7.44
N SER A 132 -14.65 5.93 8.13
CA SER A 132 -14.42 6.71 9.34
C SER A 132 -13.73 5.84 10.41
N THR A 133 -12.70 6.40 11.01
CA THR A 133 -11.98 5.75 12.09
C THR A 133 -11.81 6.74 13.24
N ARG A 134 -11.91 6.23 14.47
CA ARG A 134 -11.65 7.05 15.66
C ARG A 134 -10.21 7.59 15.58
N LYS A 135 -10.08 8.92 15.65
CA LYS A 135 -8.77 9.54 15.78
C LYS A 135 -8.17 9.18 17.14
N ARG A 136 -6.95 8.68 17.13
CA ARG A 136 -6.20 8.29 18.35
C ARG A 136 -5.07 9.31 18.60
N ALA A 137 -5.39 10.59 18.49
CA ALA A 137 -4.45 11.65 18.85
C ALA A 137 -4.39 11.75 20.37
N LEU A 138 -3.18 11.84 20.91
CA LEU A 138 -2.93 12.17 22.30
C LEU A 138 -3.01 13.69 22.48
N SER A 139 -3.45 14.13 23.65
CA SER A 139 -3.34 15.54 24.03
C SER A 139 -1.87 15.90 24.28
N LYS A 140 -1.55 17.20 24.29
CA LYS A 140 -0.21 17.67 24.63
C LYS A 140 0.17 17.26 26.06
N GLU A 141 -0.79 17.33 26.97
CA GLU A 141 -0.64 16.95 28.37
C GLU A 141 -0.31 15.46 28.52
N ASP A 142 -1.00 14.58 27.78
CA ASP A 142 -0.72 13.14 27.79
C ASP A 142 0.63 12.82 27.16
N MET A 143 1.00 13.54 26.11
CA MET A 143 2.35 13.46 25.54
C MET A 143 3.42 13.83 26.56
N MET A 144 3.24 14.94 27.27
CA MET A 144 4.18 15.38 28.29
C MET A 144 4.27 14.36 29.43
N LYS A 145 3.17 13.76 29.88
CA LYS A 145 3.19 12.67 30.86
C LYS A 145 4.05 11.50 30.40
N ILE A 146 3.92 11.07 29.14
CA ILE A 146 4.75 9.98 28.60
C ILE A 146 6.23 10.36 28.63
N ILE A 147 6.58 11.56 28.18
CA ILE A 147 7.96 12.05 28.10
C ILE A 147 8.60 12.17 29.49
N THR A 148 7.84 12.68 30.47
CA THR A 148 8.34 12.97 31.83
C THR A 148 8.16 11.80 32.80
N THR A 149 7.51 10.71 32.41
CA THR A 149 7.35 9.54 33.29
C THR A 149 8.70 8.95 33.62
N GLU A 150 9.04 8.97 34.89
CA GLU A 150 10.23 8.27 35.39
C GLU A 150 10.07 6.76 35.21
N THR A 151 11.10 6.13 34.69
CA THR A 151 11.14 4.68 34.46
C THR A 151 11.98 3.97 35.53
N ILE A 152 11.93 4.46 36.75
CA ILE A 152 12.62 3.83 37.90
C ILE A 152 12.13 2.38 38.00
N ASN A 153 13.08 1.44 37.98
CA ASN A 153 12.82 -0.03 37.95
C ASN A 153 12.06 -0.55 36.70
N ALA A 154 11.99 0.22 35.58
CA ALA A 154 11.44 -0.29 34.37
C ALA A 154 12.38 -1.30 33.68
N THR A 155 11.81 -2.26 32.95
CA THR A 155 12.61 -3.11 32.07
C THR A 155 13.19 -2.28 30.93
N PHE A 156 14.35 -2.68 30.42
CA PHE A 156 14.99 -2.06 29.25
C PHE A 156 13.99 -1.83 28.09
N ILE A 157 13.16 -2.84 27.77
CA ILE A 157 12.17 -2.74 26.68
C ILE A 157 11.18 -1.60 26.92
N ARG A 158 10.75 -1.39 28.16
CA ARG A 158 9.76 -0.36 28.52
C ARG A 158 10.36 1.04 28.39
N GLU A 159 11.58 1.21 28.86
CA GLU A 159 12.34 2.45 28.72
C GLU A 159 12.63 2.75 27.25
N PHE A 160 13.14 1.79 26.51
CA PHE A 160 13.38 1.90 25.07
C PHE A 160 12.12 2.28 24.29
N ALA A 161 10.98 1.64 24.57
CA ALA A 161 9.72 1.96 23.90
C ALA A 161 9.27 3.41 24.16
N ARG A 162 9.43 3.93 25.39
CA ARG A 162 9.17 5.34 25.73
C ARG A 162 10.10 6.26 24.94
N ASP A 163 11.38 5.98 24.89
CA ASP A 163 12.38 6.82 24.25
C ASP A 163 12.21 6.82 22.72
N VAL A 164 11.90 5.68 22.11
CA VAL A 164 11.53 5.56 20.69
C VAL A 164 10.28 6.40 20.38
N PHE A 165 9.27 6.34 21.22
CA PHE A 165 8.05 7.12 21.05
C PHE A 165 8.33 8.63 21.20
N THR A 166 9.11 9.02 22.21
CA THR A 166 9.54 10.40 22.45
C THR A 166 10.36 10.92 21.27
N PHE A 167 11.35 10.15 20.80
CA PHE A 167 12.15 10.52 19.64
C PHE A 167 11.27 10.71 18.39
N ALA A 168 10.31 9.80 18.15
CA ALA A 168 9.38 9.93 17.02
C ALA A 168 8.59 11.25 17.09
N TYR A 169 8.10 11.63 18.26
CA TYR A 169 7.39 12.90 18.49
C TYR A 169 8.29 14.10 18.24
N LEU A 170 9.47 14.15 18.87
CA LEU A 170 10.44 15.24 18.75
C LEU A 170 11.02 15.39 17.33
N SER A 171 10.96 14.30 16.55
CA SER A 171 11.42 14.25 15.16
C SER A 171 10.29 14.51 14.14
N GLY A 172 9.21 15.19 14.54
CA GLY A 172 8.13 15.58 13.64
C GLY A 172 7.27 14.42 13.14
N GLY A 173 7.19 13.33 13.92
CA GLY A 173 6.38 12.15 13.57
C GLY A 173 7.06 11.23 12.55
N ILE A 174 8.35 10.99 12.70
CA ILE A 174 9.05 9.98 11.89
C ILE A 174 8.37 8.61 12.03
N SER A 175 8.19 7.90 10.92
CA SER A 175 7.60 6.57 10.99
C SER A 175 8.58 5.55 11.60
N LEU A 176 8.03 4.50 12.23
CA LEU A 176 8.86 3.45 12.82
C LEU A 176 9.77 2.79 11.76
N VAL A 177 9.27 2.59 10.56
CA VAL A 177 10.06 2.02 9.44
C VAL A 177 11.20 2.95 9.05
N ASP A 178 10.94 4.25 8.94
CA ASP A 178 11.99 5.22 8.62
C ASP A 178 13.03 5.28 9.75
N MET A 179 12.58 5.29 11.01
CA MET A 179 13.45 5.33 12.18
C MET A 179 14.34 4.08 12.30
N ALA A 180 13.79 2.89 12.07
CA ALA A 180 14.52 1.63 12.11
C ALA A 180 15.61 1.51 11.02
N ASN A 181 15.56 2.36 9.98
CA ASN A 181 16.57 2.41 8.93
C ASN A 181 17.54 3.59 9.08
N LEU A 182 17.46 4.36 10.17
CA LEU A 182 18.44 5.41 10.43
C LEU A 182 19.80 4.82 10.79
N THR A 183 20.83 5.45 10.29
CA THR A 183 22.23 5.16 10.57
C THR A 183 22.93 6.41 11.11
N SER A 184 24.14 6.26 11.64
CA SER A 184 24.97 7.40 12.10
C SER A 184 25.17 8.45 11.00
N TYR A 185 25.22 8.05 9.71
CA TYR A 185 25.31 8.97 8.57
C TYR A 185 24.08 9.87 8.38
N ASN A 186 22.95 9.52 8.95
CA ASN A 186 21.74 10.34 8.87
C ASN A 186 21.80 11.56 9.80
N VAL A 187 22.69 11.57 10.79
CA VAL A 187 22.88 12.70 11.71
C VAL A 187 24.17 13.44 11.36
N TYR A 188 24.02 14.69 10.92
CA TYR A 188 25.15 15.52 10.56
C TYR A 188 24.98 16.96 11.06
N ARG A 189 25.94 17.47 11.82
CA ARG A 189 25.93 18.82 12.43
C ARG A 189 24.62 19.12 13.18
N GLY A 190 24.14 18.15 13.96
CA GLY A 190 22.90 18.27 14.75
C GLY A 190 21.62 18.30 13.90
N ARG A 191 21.68 17.87 12.67
CA ARG A 191 20.53 17.74 11.77
C ARG A 191 20.29 16.29 11.39
N LEU A 192 19.02 15.87 11.37
CA LEU A 192 18.60 14.56 10.86
C LEU A 192 18.24 14.70 9.37
N ARG A 193 18.82 13.82 8.54
CA ARG A 193 18.62 13.78 7.08
C ARG A 193 18.31 12.36 6.65
N TYR A 194 17.17 12.13 6.02
CA TYR A 194 16.83 10.82 5.48
C TYR A 194 15.81 10.97 4.35
N HIS A 195 15.59 9.89 3.57
CA HIS A 195 14.49 9.80 2.62
C HIS A 195 13.39 8.91 3.17
N ARG A 196 12.16 9.39 3.12
CA ARG A 196 11.00 8.59 3.55
C ARG A 196 10.87 7.33 2.69
N GLN A 197 10.79 6.18 3.31
CA GLN A 197 10.60 4.90 2.61
C GLN A 197 9.30 4.88 1.78
N LYS A 198 8.23 5.47 2.30
CA LYS A 198 6.92 5.43 1.64
C LYS A 198 6.80 6.38 0.43
N THR A 199 7.43 7.54 0.46
CA THR A 199 7.21 8.62 -0.53
C THR A 199 8.47 9.07 -1.23
N HIS A 200 9.63 8.55 -0.81
CA HIS A 200 10.96 8.92 -1.27
C HIS A 200 11.29 10.42 -1.13
N GLY A 201 10.47 11.16 -0.38
CA GLY A 201 10.72 12.57 -0.10
C GLY A 201 11.89 12.76 0.85
N ALA A 202 12.76 13.73 0.55
CA ALA A 202 13.89 14.10 1.40
C ALA A 202 13.37 14.85 2.65
N ILE A 203 13.84 14.44 3.81
CA ILE A 203 13.58 15.06 5.11
C ILE A 203 14.89 15.60 5.66
N ASN A 204 14.87 16.84 6.14
CA ASN A 204 16.04 17.50 6.73
C ASN A 204 15.59 18.54 7.76
N PHE A 205 15.84 18.30 9.04
CA PHE A 205 15.54 19.24 10.11
C PHE A 205 16.59 19.20 11.22
N LYS A 206 16.61 20.27 12.06
CA LYS A 206 17.51 20.33 13.22
C LYS A 206 16.92 19.52 14.37
N LEU A 207 17.71 18.64 14.97
CA LEU A 207 17.35 17.91 16.18
C LEU A 207 17.36 18.86 17.39
N CYS A 208 16.37 18.71 18.28
CA CYS A 208 16.40 19.33 19.60
C CYS A 208 17.34 18.56 20.53
N GLU A 209 17.77 19.16 21.64
CA GLU A 209 18.73 18.53 22.56
C GLU A 209 18.21 17.20 23.11
N GLN A 210 16.95 17.12 23.55
CA GLN A 210 16.35 15.88 24.04
C GLN A 210 16.40 14.73 23.00
N ALA A 211 16.21 15.04 21.72
CA ALA A 211 16.31 14.02 20.68
C ALA A 211 17.76 13.54 20.47
N LYS A 212 18.74 14.41 20.65
CA LYS A 212 20.16 14.05 20.63
C LYS A 212 20.55 13.19 21.83
N GLU A 213 20.11 13.54 23.02
CA GLU A 213 20.32 12.77 24.26
C GLU A 213 19.81 11.34 24.11
N ILE A 214 18.63 11.15 23.46
CA ILE A 214 18.11 9.80 23.19
C ILE A 214 19.05 9.03 22.27
N ILE A 215 19.55 9.67 21.19
CA ILE A 215 20.51 9.01 20.28
C ILE A 215 21.79 8.62 21.03
N GLU A 216 22.35 9.52 21.82
CA GLU A 216 23.56 9.30 22.59
C GLU A 216 23.40 8.17 23.63
N LYS A 217 22.24 8.12 24.30
CA LYS A 217 21.91 7.07 25.25
C LYS A 217 22.02 5.66 24.67
N TYR A 218 21.65 5.50 23.40
CA TYR A 218 21.67 4.20 22.72
C TYR A 218 22.91 3.98 21.84
N ALA A 219 23.86 4.92 21.81
CA ALA A 219 25.07 4.82 20.98
C ALA A 219 25.89 3.55 21.26
N SER A 220 25.94 3.07 22.52
CA SER A 220 26.64 1.84 22.89
C SER A 220 26.02 0.55 22.34
N TYR A 221 24.75 0.61 21.94
CA TYR A 221 24.02 -0.53 21.33
C TYR A 221 24.14 -0.56 19.81
N GLN A 222 24.79 0.45 19.21
CA GLN A 222 25.07 0.45 17.78
C GLN A 222 26.01 -0.71 17.47
N LYS A 223 25.54 -1.65 16.67
CA LYS A 223 26.37 -2.73 16.16
C LYS A 223 27.17 -2.25 14.95
N GLU A 224 28.12 -3.09 14.49
CA GLU A 224 28.93 -2.85 13.28
C GLU A 224 28.11 -2.43 12.04
N ALA A 225 26.82 -2.73 12.00
CA ALA A 225 25.90 -2.28 10.95
C ALA A 225 25.60 -0.76 10.96
N GLY A 226 26.02 -0.01 11.99
CA GLY A 226 25.91 1.44 12.07
C GLY A 226 24.49 2.01 12.18
N TYR A 227 23.51 1.24 12.63
CA TYR A 227 22.16 1.75 12.92
C TYR A 227 22.15 2.62 14.15
N LEU A 228 21.31 3.70 14.13
CA LEU A 228 21.08 4.61 15.25
C LEU A 228 20.24 3.98 16.34
#